data_e849b5ce934f469d405806c7b955122a
#
_entry.id   e849b5ce934f469d405806c7b955122a
#
_cell.length_a   1.000
_cell.length_b   1.000
_cell.length_c   1.000
_cell.angle_alpha   90.00
_cell.angle_beta   90.00
_cell.angle_gamma   90.00
#
_symmetry.space_group_name_H-M   'P 1'
#
loop_
_entity.id
_entity.type
_entity.pdbx_description
1 polymer ?
#
loop_
_entity_poly.entity_id
_entity_poly.type
_entity_poly.pdbx_seq_one_letter_code
_entity_poly.pdbx_strand_id
1 'polypeptide(L)'
;LQETIESVLFPEFADTDMPVAAAMFDRMGDPSSTTVERIESDDDIIRMAWYETKDAFVMHAAPGENGRPIGVFTTFFPARSAQLSMNGRFASGKPWAETRGDRETSSCMLAWSETWVKPRE
;
A
#
# COMPACT_ATOMS: atom_id res chain seq x y z
N LEU A 1 10.49 16.97 12.07
CA LEU A 1 9.43 16.03 12.49
C LEU A 1 9.23 14.93 11.45
N GLN A 2 9.20 15.28 10.17
CA GLN A 2 9.04 14.33 9.09
C GLN A 2 10.22 13.37 8.98
N GLU A 3 11.44 13.86 9.05
CA GLU A 3 12.64 13.01 9.09
C GLU A 3 12.61 11.99 10.22
N THR A 4 12.14 12.41 11.40
CA THR A 4 12.05 11.51 12.55
C THR A 4 11.01 10.41 12.33
N ILE A 5 9.88 10.74 11.72
CA ILE A 5 8.84 9.75 11.39
C ILE A 5 9.35 8.76 10.35
N GLU A 6 9.96 9.26 9.27
CA GLU A 6 10.53 8.41 8.22
C GLU A 6 11.61 7.47 8.75
N SER A 7 12.49 7.94 9.60
CA SER A 7 13.55 7.11 10.20
C SER A 7 13.01 6.04 11.15
N VAL A 8 11.87 6.28 11.78
CA VAL A 8 11.21 5.29 12.64
C VAL A 8 10.44 4.26 11.81
N LEU A 9 9.73 4.70 10.78
CA LEU A 9 8.92 3.83 9.91
C LEU A 9 9.78 2.97 8.97
N PHE A 10 10.81 3.56 8.40
CA PHE A 10 11.62 2.94 7.36
C PHE A 10 13.12 3.11 7.63
N PRO A 11 13.62 2.57 8.76
CA PRO A 11 15.05 2.70 9.09
C PRO A 11 15.96 2.09 8.02
N GLU A 12 15.48 1.07 7.30
CA GLU A 12 16.19 0.43 6.21
C GLU A 12 16.44 1.35 5.01
N PHE A 13 15.68 2.44 4.88
CA PHE A 13 15.81 3.42 3.79
C PHE A 13 16.49 4.71 4.21
N ALA A 14 16.78 4.88 5.51
CA ALA A 14 17.31 6.14 6.05
C ALA A 14 18.65 6.56 5.42
N ASP A 15 19.49 5.60 5.04
CA ASP A 15 20.83 5.81 4.50
C ASP A 15 20.95 5.46 3.01
N THR A 16 19.82 5.36 2.30
CA THR A 16 19.86 5.02 0.87
C THR A 16 19.79 6.27 0.00
N ASP A 17 20.50 6.24 -1.14
CA ASP A 17 20.42 7.26 -2.19
C ASP A 17 19.19 7.05 -3.08
N MET A 18 18.08 6.62 -2.51
CA MET A 18 16.85 6.40 -3.25
C MET A 18 16.32 7.74 -3.78
N PRO A 19 16.10 7.86 -5.09
CA PRO A 19 15.55 9.09 -5.64
C PRO A 19 14.14 9.32 -5.12
N VAL A 20 13.85 10.55 -4.72
CA VAL A 20 12.55 10.97 -4.23
C VAL A 20 12.04 12.09 -5.12
N ALA A 21 10.83 12.01 -5.59
CA ALA A 21 10.18 13.03 -6.38
C ALA A 21 8.85 13.42 -5.73
N ALA A 22 8.52 14.70 -5.80
CA ALA A 22 7.19 15.14 -5.43
C ALA A 22 6.17 14.65 -6.45
N ALA A 23 5.02 14.19 -5.98
CA ALA A 23 3.96 13.68 -6.82
C ALA A 23 2.58 14.03 -6.28
N MET A 24 1.62 14.12 -7.19
CA MET A 24 0.21 14.23 -6.85
C MET A 24 -0.43 12.84 -6.91
N PHE A 25 -1.20 12.51 -5.89
CA PHE A 25 -1.92 11.25 -5.79
C PHE A 25 -3.41 11.52 -5.92
N ASP A 26 -4.07 10.81 -6.81
CA ASP A 26 -5.50 10.91 -7.00
C ASP A 26 -6.11 9.52 -7.02
N ARG A 27 -6.97 9.25 -6.06
CA ARG A 27 -7.63 7.95 -5.90
C ARG A 27 -9.12 8.09 -6.18
N MET A 28 -9.62 7.23 -7.05
CA MET A 28 -11.02 7.20 -7.47
C MET A 28 -11.60 5.80 -7.34
N GLY A 29 -12.91 5.73 -7.16
CA GLY A 29 -13.64 4.49 -7.16
C GLY A 29 -14.04 4.02 -5.77
N ASP A 30 -14.48 2.78 -5.72
CA ASP A 30 -14.99 2.13 -4.53
C ASP A 30 -14.11 0.92 -4.19
N PRO A 31 -13.48 0.90 -2.99
CA PRO A 31 -12.61 -0.20 -2.62
C PRO A 31 -13.31 -1.57 -2.58
N SER A 32 -14.63 -1.60 -2.44
CA SER A 32 -15.39 -2.84 -2.48
C SER A 32 -15.65 -3.36 -3.91
N SER A 33 -15.24 -2.66 -4.93
CA SER A 33 -15.43 -3.06 -6.33
C SER A 33 -14.23 -2.74 -7.21
N THR A 34 -14.03 -1.49 -7.56
CA THR A 34 -12.96 -1.04 -8.44
C THR A 34 -12.37 0.26 -7.92
N THR A 35 -11.06 0.29 -7.77
CA THR A 35 -10.32 1.48 -7.35
C THR A 35 -9.18 1.76 -8.33
N VAL A 36 -8.98 3.01 -8.64
CA VAL A 36 -7.88 3.49 -9.48
C VAL A 36 -7.09 4.53 -8.70
N GLU A 37 -5.77 4.39 -8.71
CA GLU A 37 -4.84 5.40 -8.18
C GLU A 37 -4.00 5.94 -9.33
N ARG A 38 -3.99 7.24 -9.50
CA ARG A 38 -3.14 7.94 -10.45
C ARG A 38 -2.10 8.74 -9.68
N ILE A 39 -0.84 8.52 -10.01
CA ILE A 39 0.29 9.20 -9.41
C ILE A 39 0.99 9.98 -10.52
N GLU A 40 1.10 11.28 -10.35
CA GLU A 40 1.71 12.17 -11.33
C GLU A 40 2.84 12.97 -10.70
N SER A 41 4.02 12.82 -11.25
CA SER A 41 5.18 13.67 -10.98
C SER A 41 5.48 14.52 -12.20
N ASP A 42 6.54 15.34 -12.14
CA ASP A 42 6.96 16.16 -13.29
C ASP A 42 7.32 15.32 -14.51
N ASP A 43 7.86 14.13 -14.30
CA ASP A 43 8.41 13.28 -15.36
C ASP A 43 7.56 12.05 -15.68
N ASP A 44 6.75 11.60 -14.74
CA ASP A 44 6.11 10.29 -14.84
C ASP A 44 4.64 10.31 -14.45
N ILE A 45 3.86 9.45 -15.10
CA ILE A 45 2.48 9.14 -14.73
C ILE A 45 2.38 7.64 -14.47
N ILE A 46 2.04 7.29 -13.24
CA ILE A 46 1.79 5.91 -12.84
C ILE A 46 0.30 5.75 -12.60
N ARG A 47 -0.26 4.68 -13.10
CA ARG A 47 -1.66 4.34 -12.87
C ARG A 47 -1.73 2.92 -12.35
N MET A 48 -2.37 2.76 -11.21
CA MET A 48 -2.66 1.47 -10.60
C MET A 48 -4.17 1.29 -10.53
N ALA A 49 -4.64 0.11 -10.89
CA ALA A 49 -6.06 -0.21 -10.82
C ALA A 49 -6.26 -1.58 -10.20
N TRP A 50 -7.24 -1.67 -9.32
CA TRP A 50 -7.66 -2.91 -8.66
C TRP A 50 -9.11 -3.18 -9.04
N TYR A 51 -9.36 -4.36 -9.56
CA TYR A 51 -10.67 -4.79 -10.03
C TYR A 51 -11.14 -6.03 -9.29
N GLU A 52 -12.44 -6.21 -9.23
CA GLU A 52 -13.05 -7.41 -8.65
C GLU A 52 -12.50 -7.69 -7.24
N THR A 53 -12.53 -6.67 -6.40
CA THR A 53 -12.07 -6.82 -5.02
C THR A 53 -12.96 -7.76 -4.23
N LYS A 54 -12.33 -8.49 -3.33
CA LYS A 54 -12.96 -9.45 -2.44
C LYS A 54 -13.20 -8.83 -1.07
N ASP A 55 -13.83 -9.60 -0.19
CA ASP A 55 -14.09 -9.20 1.17
C ASP A 55 -12.83 -8.73 1.87
N ALA A 56 -12.93 -7.57 2.50
CA ALA A 56 -11.81 -6.99 3.22
C ALA A 56 -11.49 -7.80 4.47
N PHE A 57 -10.23 -7.77 4.85
CA PHE A 57 -9.80 -8.25 6.14
C PHE A 57 -8.85 -7.27 6.81
N VAL A 58 -8.71 -7.38 8.11
CA VAL A 58 -7.91 -6.48 8.93
C VAL A 58 -6.74 -7.23 9.55
N MET A 59 -5.57 -6.59 9.52
CA MET A 59 -4.42 -7.02 10.31
C MET A 59 -3.97 -5.88 11.19
N HIS A 60 -3.58 -6.18 12.42
CA HIS A 60 -3.07 -5.17 13.33
C HIS A 60 -1.93 -5.73 14.19
N ALA A 61 -1.07 -4.82 14.61
CA ALA A 61 0.00 -5.10 15.55
C ALA A 61 0.18 -3.90 16.47
N ALA A 62 0.35 -4.15 17.76
CA ALA A 62 0.66 -3.10 18.74
C ALA A 62 2.13 -2.68 18.63
N PRO A 63 2.49 -1.47 19.11
CA PRO A 63 3.89 -1.06 19.18
C PRO A 63 4.73 -2.11 19.91
N GLY A 64 5.81 -2.57 19.29
CA GLY A 64 6.73 -3.56 19.81
C GLY A 64 6.45 -5.00 19.41
N GLU A 65 5.25 -5.35 18.95
CA GLU A 65 4.92 -6.73 18.57
C GLU A 65 5.76 -7.26 17.40
N ASN A 66 6.11 -6.39 16.46
CA ASN A 66 6.93 -6.76 15.28
C ASN A 66 8.37 -6.27 15.42
N GLY A 67 8.85 -6.02 16.63
CA GLY A 67 10.17 -5.43 16.86
C GLY A 67 10.30 -3.97 16.43
N ARG A 68 9.20 -3.34 16.04
CA ARG A 68 9.14 -1.92 15.66
C ARG A 68 8.43 -1.10 16.74
N PRO A 69 8.84 0.16 16.95
CA PRO A 69 8.22 1.02 17.99
C PRO A 69 6.87 1.61 17.55
N ILE A 70 6.28 1.09 16.50
CA ILE A 70 5.01 1.57 15.96
C ILE A 70 3.94 0.49 16.01
N GLY A 71 2.70 0.90 16.21
CA GLY A 71 1.53 0.08 15.98
C GLY A 71 1.01 0.28 14.56
N VAL A 72 0.41 -0.75 14.00
CA VAL A 72 -0.16 -0.75 12.65
C VAL A 72 -1.55 -1.35 12.68
N PHE A 73 -2.47 -0.70 12.00
CA PHE A 73 -3.80 -1.23 11.71
C PHE A 73 -4.03 -1.10 10.22
N THR A 74 -4.20 -2.21 9.53
CA THR A 74 -4.34 -2.22 8.07
C THR A 74 -5.59 -2.97 7.65
N THR A 75 -6.37 -2.35 6.78
CA THR A 75 -7.49 -2.99 6.07
C THR A 75 -7.03 -3.33 4.66
N PHE A 76 -7.14 -4.60 4.30
CA PHE A 76 -6.77 -5.11 2.98
C PHE A 76 -8.00 -5.49 2.17
N PHE A 77 -7.99 -5.10 0.89
CA PHE A 77 -8.98 -5.52 -0.11
C PHE A 77 -8.25 -6.33 -1.19
N PRO A 78 -8.32 -7.66 -1.15
CA PRO A 78 -7.69 -8.49 -2.19
C PRO A 78 -8.36 -8.26 -3.55
N ALA A 79 -7.59 -8.10 -4.61
CA ALA A 79 -8.11 -7.93 -5.95
C ALA A 79 -7.84 -9.17 -6.81
N ARG A 80 -8.82 -9.64 -7.55
CA ARG A 80 -8.66 -10.74 -8.51
C ARG A 80 -7.95 -10.27 -9.77
N SER A 81 -8.13 -9.02 -10.12
CA SER A 81 -7.52 -8.42 -11.30
C SER A 81 -6.93 -7.07 -10.95
N ALA A 82 -5.79 -6.77 -11.53
CA ALA A 82 -5.11 -5.50 -11.32
C ALA A 82 -4.33 -5.11 -12.57
N GLN A 83 -4.14 -3.82 -12.74
CA GLN A 83 -3.30 -3.27 -13.81
C GLN A 83 -2.36 -2.23 -13.23
N LEU A 84 -1.15 -2.23 -13.73
CA LEU A 84 -0.15 -1.21 -13.44
C LEU A 84 0.37 -0.69 -14.77
N SER A 85 0.36 0.62 -14.94
CA SER A 85 1.00 1.24 -16.10
C SER A 85 1.90 2.38 -15.65
N MET A 86 2.94 2.62 -16.42
CA MET A 86 3.84 3.75 -16.27
C MET A 86 4.04 4.40 -17.62
N ASN A 87 3.64 5.67 -17.75
CA ASN A 87 3.71 6.45 -18.98
C ASN A 87 3.06 5.74 -20.17
N GLY A 88 1.90 5.10 -19.93
CA GLY A 88 1.14 4.38 -20.96
C GLY A 88 1.63 2.97 -21.27
N ARG A 89 2.67 2.48 -20.59
CA ARG A 89 3.18 1.12 -20.74
C ARG A 89 2.67 0.25 -19.60
N PHE A 90 2.00 -0.83 -19.93
CA PHE A 90 1.47 -1.76 -18.95
C PHE A 90 2.53 -2.75 -18.49
N ALA A 91 2.57 -3.00 -17.18
CA ALA A 91 3.37 -4.08 -16.64
C ALA A 91 2.83 -5.43 -17.12
N SER A 92 3.73 -6.37 -17.38
CA SER A 92 3.38 -7.74 -17.71
C SER A 92 3.05 -8.54 -16.44
N GLY A 93 2.36 -9.66 -16.63
CA GLY A 93 1.97 -10.55 -15.54
C GLY A 93 0.51 -10.41 -15.18
N LYS A 94 0.08 -11.28 -14.28
CA LYS A 94 -1.28 -11.30 -13.73
C LYS A 94 -1.22 -11.49 -12.24
N PRO A 95 -2.09 -10.82 -11.47
CA PRO A 95 -2.26 -11.19 -10.07
C PRO A 95 -2.83 -12.60 -9.96
N TRP A 96 -2.46 -13.28 -8.88
CA TRP A 96 -3.10 -14.54 -8.55
C TRP A 96 -3.84 -14.40 -7.24
N ALA A 97 -5.03 -14.98 -7.20
CA ALA A 97 -5.83 -15.09 -6.00
C ALA A 97 -5.55 -16.42 -5.31
N GLU A 98 -5.56 -16.39 -4.00
CA GLU A 98 -5.30 -17.56 -3.17
C GLU A 98 -6.29 -17.58 -2.00
N THR A 99 -6.71 -18.78 -1.59
CA THR A 99 -7.51 -18.95 -0.39
C THR A 99 -6.66 -19.57 0.70
N ARG A 100 -6.57 -18.91 1.85
CA ARG A 100 -5.87 -19.39 3.03
C ARG A 100 -6.88 -19.56 4.16
N GLY A 101 -7.22 -20.81 4.46
CA GLY A 101 -8.31 -21.11 5.38
C GLY A 101 -9.64 -20.64 4.79
N ASP A 102 -10.35 -19.77 5.53
CA ASP A 102 -11.57 -19.10 5.10
C ASP A 102 -11.35 -17.69 4.54
N ARG A 103 -10.08 -17.29 4.39
CA ARG A 103 -9.69 -15.97 3.91
C ARG A 103 -9.23 -16.01 2.47
N GLU A 104 -9.82 -15.15 1.64
CA GLU A 104 -9.32 -14.91 0.30
C GLU A 104 -8.20 -13.86 0.35
N THR A 105 -7.10 -14.14 -0.33
CA THR A 105 -5.96 -13.23 -0.50
C THR A 105 -5.61 -13.10 -1.97
N SER A 106 -4.72 -12.17 -2.29
CA SER A 106 -4.26 -11.95 -3.66
C SER A 106 -2.83 -11.43 -3.63
N SER A 107 -2.09 -11.65 -4.68
CA SER A 107 -0.80 -10.99 -4.88
C SER A 107 -0.94 -9.48 -5.10
N CYS A 108 -2.15 -8.99 -5.37
CA CYS A 108 -2.46 -7.56 -5.50
C CYS A 108 -3.56 -7.19 -4.52
N MET A 109 -3.21 -6.39 -3.54
CA MET A 109 -4.14 -5.93 -2.52
C MET A 109 -4.14 -4.41 -2.45
N LEU A 110 -5.34 -3.83 -2.37
CA LEU A 110 -5.49 -2.44 -1.99
C LEU A 110 -5.53 -2.38 -0.47
N ALA A 111 -4.80 -1.44 0.12
CA ALA A 111 -4.70 -1.36 1.57
C ALA A 111 -4.84 0.07 2.06
N TRP A 112 -5.48 0.23 3.20
CA TRP A 112 -5.44 1.43 4.02
C TRP A 112 -4.79 1.09 5.34
N SER A 113 -3.78 1.86 5.71
CA SER A 113 -3.04 1.64 6.96
C SER A 113 -3.03 2.88 7.81
N GLU A 114 -3.23 2.67 9.09
CA GLU A 114 -2.99 3.66 10.13
C GLU A 114 -1.82 3.20 10.98
N THR A 115 -0.96 4.12 11.36
CA THR A 115 0.17 3.86 12.24
C THR A 115 0.10 4.79 13.44
N TRP A 116 0.56 4.29 14.59
CA TRP A 116 0.66 5.11 15.80
C TRP A 116 1.91 4.75 16.57
N VAL A 117 2.34 5.68 17.39
CA VAL A 117 3.45 5.49 18.31
C VAL A 117 2.94 5.58 19.74
N LYS A 118 3.57 4.81 20.62
CA LYS A 118 3.27 4.94 22.06
C LYS A 118 3.79 6.29 22.53
N PRO A 119 2.96 7.11 23.21
CA PRO A 119 3.44 8.37 23.75
C PRO A 119 4.61 8.14 24.72
N ARG A 120 5.57 9.05 24.71
CA ARG A 120 6.63 9.06 25.72
C ARG A 120 6.03 9.47 27.07
N GLU A 121 6.34 8.69 28.06
CA GLU A 121 5.99 9.02 29.45
C GLU A 121 6.89 10.14 29.98
#